data_6a03e9b2941d8fbb11c4310df9632724
#
_entry.id   6a03e9b2941d8fbb11c4310df9632724
#
_cell.length_a   1.000
_cell.length_b   1.000
_cell.length_c   1.000
_cell.angle_alpha   90.00
_cell.angle_beta   90.00
_cell.angle_gamma   90.00
#
_symmetry.space_group_name_H-M   'P 1'
#
loop_
_entity.id
_entity.type
_entity.pdbx_description
1 polymer ?
#
loop_
_entity_poly.entity_id
_entity_poly.type
_entity_poly.pdbx_seq_one_letter_code
_entity_poly.pdbx_strand_id
1 'polypeptide(L)'
;MGRGKKKSFGSKGRGGSHVNGERKRYKKFEELARDNKSFRKYYTTQQIVSEDEFPELMETMRTVLPTNFRITGSRQQATDIREQIMTEFVPYIRKVRIDGAEIEAPHPLPWYPNEFGWQFSIPRIALKKSTELANFHSFLVTETEIGNISRQEAVSMVPPLLLDVRSDHIVLDMCAAPGSKTAQL
;
A
#
# COMPACT_ATOMS: atom_id res chain seq x y z
N MET A 1 -70.40 19.26 6.29
CA MET A 1 -70.26 17.86 6.76
C MET A 1 -69.73 17.03 5.60
N GLY A 2 -68.52 16.56 5.62
CA GLY A 2 -67.95 15.70 4.60
C GLY A 2 -66.61 15.13 5.10
N ARG A 3 -66.66 13.94 5.66
CA ARG A 3 -65.50 13.21 6.21
C ARG A 3 -64.60 12.70 5.06
N GLY A 4 -63.37 13.23 4.95
CA GLY A 4 -62.35 12.69 4.06
C GLY A 4 -61.74 11.43 4.63
N LYS A 5 -61.83 10.33 3.85
CA LYS A 5 -61.18 9.05 4.14
C LYS A 5 -59.65 9.13 3.88
N LYS A 6 -58.85 8.91 4.91
CA LYS A 6 -57.41 8.67 4.77
C LYS A 6 -57.19 7.30 4.15
N LYS A 7 -56.52 7.24 2.98
CA LYS A 7 -56.03 6.02 2.40
C LYS A 7 -54.64 5.71 3.02
N SER A 8 -54.55 4.59 3.73
CA SER A 8 -53.30 4.00 4.18
C SER A 8 -52.54 3.41 3.01
N PHE A 9 -51.31 3.84 2.77
CA PHE A 9 -50.41 3.19 1.85
C PHE A 9 -49.84 1.94 2.52
N GLY A 10 -50.27 0.79 2.10
CA GLY A 10 -49.73 -0.51 2.48
C GLY A 10 -48.34 -0.70 1.86
N SER A 11 -47.35 -0.85 2.69
CA SER A 11 -46.01 -1.28 2.32
C SER A 11 -46.07 -2.73 1.83
N LYS A 12 -45.92 -2.94 0.51
CA LYS A 12 -45.68 -4.28 -0.04
C LYS A 12 -44.25 -4.68 0.26
N GLY A 13 -44.09 -5.60 1.21
CA GLY A 13 -42.85 -6.32 1.42
C GLY A 13 -42.44 -7.05 0.14
N ARG A 14 -41.29 -6.71 -0.40
CA ARG A 14 -40.67 -7.52 -1.44
C ARG A 14 -40.16 -8.81 -0.81
N GLY A 15 -40.82 -9.92 -1.11
CA GLY A 15 -40.31 -11.25 -0.80
C GLY A 15 -38.97 -11.45 -1.49
N GLY A 16 -37.93 -11.57 -0.70
CA GLY A 16 -36.61 -11.97 -1.17
C GLY A 16 -36.66 -13.45 -1.53
N SER A 17 -36.53 -13.79 -2.81
CA SER A 17 -36.25 -15.13 -3.24
C SER A 17 -34.90 -15.58 -2.67
N HIS A 18 -34.91 -16.56 -1.76
CA HIS A 18 -33.72 -17.30 -1.39
C HIS A 18 -33.22 -18.06 -2.61
N VAL A 19 -32.29 -17.49 -3.35
CA VAL A 19 -31.45 -18.22 -4.28
C VAL A 19 -30.37 -18.88 -3.45
N ASN A 20 -30.40 -20.21 -3.40
CA ASN A 20 -29.32 -21.05 -2.87
C ASN A 20 -28.03 -20.76 -3.69
N GLY A 21 -27.35 -19.72 -3.35
CA GLY A 21 -26.03 -19.40 -3.89
C GLY A 21 -25.01 -20.29 -3.22
N GLU A 22 -24.66 -21.40 -3.85
CA GLU A 22 -23.38 -22.07 -3.56
C GLU A 22 -22.29 -20.99 -3.55
N ARG A 23 -21.73 -20.72 -2.36
CA ARG A 23 -20.55 -19.89 -2.23
C ARG A 23 -19.48 -20.57 -3.07
N LYS A 24 -19.21 -20.08 -4.28
CA LYS A 24 -18.05 -20.48 -5.08
C LYS A 24 -16.86 -20.42 -4.15
N ARG A 25 -16.37 -21.56 -3.68
CA ARG A 25 -15.07 -21.68 -3.03
C ARG A 25 -14.09 -21.12 -4.04
N TYR A 26 -13.57 -19.92 -3.77
CA TYR A 26 -12.43 -19.43 -4.53
C TYR A 26 -11.38 -20.52 -4.49
N LYS A 27 -11.04 -21.06 -5.66
CA LYS A 27 -9.92 -22.02 -5.79
C LYS A 27 -8.75 -21.39 -5.06
N LYS A 28 -8.16 -22.15 -4.11
CA LYS A 28 -6.89 -21.80 -3.50
C LYS A 28 -5.98 -21.35 -4.65
N PHE A 29 -5.48 -20.13 -4.63
CA PHE A 29 -4.55 -19.68 -5.63
C PHE A 29 -3.41 -20.71 -5.66
N GLU A 30 -3.30 -21.45 -6.75
CA GLU A 30 -2.11 -22.25 -7.01
C GLU A 30 -0.94 -21.28 -6.96
N GLU A 31 0.08 -21.60 -6.18
CA GLU A 31 1.28 -20.79 -6.15
C GLU A 31 1.76 -20.65 -7.59
N LEU A 32 1.69 -19.45 -8.12
CA LEU A 32 2.14 -19.14 -9.47
C LEU A 32 3.60 -19.56 -9.56
N ALA A 33 3.91 -20.41 -10.54
CA ALA A 33 5.29 -20.80 -10.79
C ALA A 33 6.14 -19.55 -10.97
N ARG A 34 7.08 -19.33 -10.03
CA ARG A 34 7.97 -18.16 -10.03
C ARG A 34 9.16 -18.37 -10.98
N ASP A 35 8.95 -19.09 -12.06
CA ASP A 35 9.92 -19.34 -13.11
C ASP A 35 9.25 -19.38 -14.48
N ASN A 36 9.85 -18.71 -15.46
CA ASN A 36 9.33 -18.62 -16.82
C ASN A 36 10.49 -18.75 -17.83
N LYS A 37 10.46 -19.83 -18.61
CA LYS A 37 11.50 -20.10 -19.61
C LYS A 37 11.64 -19.02 -20.68
N SER A 38 10.51 -18.42 -21.10
CA SER A 38 10.52 -17.33 -22.09
C SER A 38 11.14 -16.06 -21.52
N PHE A 39 10.86 -15.74 -20.25
CA PHE A 39 11.48 -14.65 -19.53
C PHE A 39 13.00 -14.82 -19.46
N ARG A 40 13.48 -16.00 -19.02
CA ARG A 40 14.91 -16.31 -18.97
C ARG A 40 15.55 -16.13 -20.35
N LYS A 41 14.98 -16.77 -21.37
CA LYS A 41 15.49 -16.68 -22.74
C LYS A 41 15.59 -15.24 -23.23
N TYR A 42 14.55 -14.42 -22.98
CA TYR A 42 14.52 -13.02 -23.38
C TYR A 42 15.67 -12.23 -22.74
N TYR A 43 15.78 -12.26 -21.42
CA TYR A 43 16.78 -11.45 -20.70
C TYR A 43 18.22 -11.93 -20.99
N THR A 44 18.45 -13.24 -21.14
CA THR A 44 19.75 -13.78 -21.53
C THR A 44 20.10 -13.33 -22.96
N THR A 45 19.14 -13.37 -23.89
CA THR A 45 19.39 -12.94 -25.30
C THR A 45 19.65 -11.43 -25.37
N GLN A 46 19.03 -10.62 -24.54
CA GLN A 46 19.23 -9.17 -24.49
C GLN A 46 20.55 -8.76 -23.80
N GLN A 47 21.22 -9.67 -23.12
CA GLN A 47 22.48 -9.41 -22.38
C GLN A 47 22.38 -8.22 -21.43
N ILE A 48 21.23 -8.08 -20.74
CA ILE A 48 20.97 -6.96 -19.80
C ILE A 48 21.87 -7.08 -18.56
N VAL A 49 22.15 -8.31 -18.15
CA VAL A 49 23.12 -8.67 -17.12
C VAL A 49 24.03 -9.77 -17.64
N SER A 50 25.20 -9.93 -17.05
CA SER A 50 26.12 -11.02 -17.37
C SER A 50 25.52 -12.38 -17.02
N GLU A 51 26.04 -13.46 -17.60
CA GLU A 51 25.58 -14.82 -17.29
C GLU A 51 25.79 -15.17 -15.81
N ASP A 52 26.86 -14.65 -15.20
CA ASP A 52 27.20 -14.88 -13.81
C ASP A 52 26.24 -14.15 -12.83
N GLU A 53 25.74 -12.97 -13.21
CA GLU A 53 24.79 -12.17 -12.41
C GLU A 53 23.33 -12.61 -12.60
N PHE A 54 23.04 -13.37 -13.66
CA PHE A 54 21.67 -13.77 -13.98
C PHE A 54 20.96 -14.58 -12.86
N PRO A 55 21.64 -15.52 -12.17
CA PRO A 55 21.05 -16.23 -11.02
C PRO A 55 20.65 -15.28 -9.89
N GLU A 56 21.49 -14.31 -9.55
CA GLU A 56 21.23 -13.29 -8.50
C GLU A 56 20.05 -12.40 -8.89
N LEU A 57 19.97 -11.94 -10.14
CA LEU A 57 18.83 -11.22 -10.68
C LEU A 57 17.53 -12.01 -10.47
N MET A 58 17.53 -13.30 -10.83
CA MET A 58 16.35 -14.16 -10.71
C MET A 58 15.92 -14.35 -9.26
N GLU A 59 16.87 -14.45 -8.33
CA GLU A 59 16.57 -14.58 -6.91
C GLU A 59 16.04 -13.27 -6.34
N THR A 60 16.66 -12.16 -6.66
CA THR A 60 16.22 -10.81 -6.25
C THR A 60 14.79 -10.54 -6.74
N MET A 61 14.44 -10.91 -7.96
CA MET A 61 13.09 -10.75 -8.49
C MET A 61 12.02 -11.62 -7.81
N ARG A 62 12.43 -12.62 -7.04
CA ARG A 62 11.52 -13.45 -6.23
C ARG A 62 11.30 -12.91 -4.84
N THR A 63 12.13 -11.98 -4.39
CA THR A 63 11.98 -11.35 -3.07
C THR A 63 10.74 -10.49 -3.00
N VAL A 64 10.14 -10.42 -1.82
CA VAL A 64 9.00 -9.53 -1.58
C VAL A 64 9.54 -8.13 -1.36
N LEU A 65 9.02 -7.17 -2.11
CA LEU A 65 9.37 -5.76 -1.91
C LEU A 65 8.89 -5.27 -0.54
N PRO A 66 9.66 -4.40 0.12
CA PRO A 66 9.22 -3.72 1.32
C PRO A 66 8.01 -2.83 1.00
N THR A 67 7.18 -2.60 2.01
CA THR A 67 6.09 -1.64 1.89
C THR A 67 6.62 -0.24 2.12
N ASN A 68 6.31 0.67 1.21
CA ASN A 68 6.69 2.07 1.33
C ASN A 68 5.44 2.95 1.30
N PHE A 69 5.55 4.08 1.97
CA PHE A 69 4.54 5.12 1.94
C PHE A 69 5.18 6.50 2.10
N ARG A 70 4.50 7.51 1.67
CA ARG A 70 4.87 8.89 1.95
C ARG A 70 3.75 9.59 2.70
N ILE A 71 4.13 10.46 3.63
CA ILE A 71 3.23 11.35 4.32
C ILE A 71 2.93 12.52 3.39
N THR A 72 1.66 12.89 3.29
CA THR A 72 1.12 13.94 2.44
C THR A 72 0.33 14.95 3.31
N GLY A 73 -0.45 15.80 2.71
CA GLY A 73 -1.25 16.78 3.44
C GLY A 73 -0.53 18.12 3.63
N SER A 74 -1.07 18.98 4.49
CA SER A 74 -0.41 20.24 4.83
C SER A 74 0.89 19.98 5.59
N ARG A 75 1.82 20.93 5.53
CA ARG A 75 3.13 20.77 6.20
C ARG A 75 3.00 20.48 7.70
N GLN A 76 2.05 21.10 8.37
CA GLN A 76 1.81 20.87 9.80
C GLN A 76 1.28 19.46 10.05
N GLN A 77 0.25 19.04 9.34
CA GLN A 77 -0.31 17.69 9.45
C GLN A 77 0.74 16.61 9.15
N ALA A 78 1.57 16.81 8.12
CA ALA A 78 2.62 15.88 7.77
C ALA A 78 3.67 15.75 8.88
N THR A 79 3.99 16.87 9.55
CA THR A 79 4.92 16.87 10.70
C THR A 79 4.31 16.12 11.88
N ASP A 80 3.04 16.38 12.20
CA ASP A 80 2.33 15.74 13.32
C ASP A 80 2.25 14.21 13.12
N ILE A 81 1.92 13.76 11.90
CA ILE A 81 1.86 12.33 11.56
C ILE A 81 3.25 11.69 11.66
N ARG A 82 4.29 12.36 11.16
CA ARG A 82 5.67 11.88 11.31
C ARG A 82 6.05 11.71 12.77
N GLU A 83 5.77 12.71 13.60
CA GLU A 83 6.06 12.67 15.04
C GLU A 83 5.27 11.55 15.72
N GLN A 84 4.01 11.38 15.38
CA GLN A 84 3.20 10.28 15.89
C GLN A 84 3.80 8.92 15.53
N ILE A 85 4.23 8.71 14.29
CA ILE A 85 4.88 7.46 13.88
C ILE A 85 6.15 7.22 14.70
N MET A 86 6.98 8.26 14.88
CA MET A 86 8.25 8.17 15.59
C MET A 86 8.09 7.92 17.09
N THR A 87 7.09 8.49 17.72
CA THR A 87 6.91 8.44 19.19
C THR A 87 5.97 7.34 19.66
N GLU A 88 4.90 7.07 18.91
CA GLU A 88 3.85 6.14 19.33
C GLU A 88 3.98 4.75 18.70
N PHE A 89 4.57 4.60 17.51
CA PHE A 89 4.63 3.30 16.84
C PHE A 89 6.03 2.70 16.80
N VAL A 90 7.04 3.44 16.36
CA VAL A 90 8.40 2.92 16.18
C VAL A 90 8.98 2.30 17.46
N PRO A 91 8.90 2.93 18.66
CA PRO A 91 9.48 2.37 19.88
C PRO A 91 8.83 1.06 20.34
N TYR A 92 7.54 0.91 20.07
CA TYR A 92 6.79 -0.31 20.43
C TYR A 92 7.06 -1.43 19.44
N ILE A 93 7.06 -1.14 18.13
CA ILE A 93 7.34 -2.12 17.08
C ILE A 93 8.75 -2.68 17.19
N ARG A 94 9.74 -1.88 17.57
CA ARG A 94 11.13 -2.36 17.83
C ARG A 94 11.22 -3.45 18.90
N LYS A 95 10.26 -3.50 19.80
CA LYS A 95 10.22 -4.51 20.88
C LYS A 95 9.48 -5.79 20.47
N VAL A 96 8.78 -5.75 19.34
CA VAL A 96 8.00 -6.91 18.86
C VAL A 96 8.94 -7.98 18.35
N ARG A 97 8.72 -9.20 18.83
CA ARG A 97 9.40 -10.40 18.35
C ARG A 97 8.35 -11.39 17.85
N ILE A 98 8.57 -11.97 16.70
CA ILE A 98 7.70 -13.00 16.14
C ILE A 98 8.53 -14.24 15.89
N ASP A 99 8.09 -15.33 16.51
CA ASP A 99 8.78 -16.62 16.47
C ASP A 99 10.27 -16.50 16.85
N GLY A 100 10.58 -15.58 17.80
CA GLY A 100 11.94 -15.30 18.30
C GLY A 100 12.75 -14.32 17.45
N ALA A 101 12.30 -13.96 16.26
CA ALA A 101 12.96 -12.98 15.38
C ALA A 101 12.49 -11.56 15.66
N GLU A 102 13.43 -10.62 15.62
CA GLU A 102 13.12 -9.19 15.68
C GLU A 102 12.46 -8.75 14.37
N ILE A 103 11.50 -7.83 14.49
CA ILE A 103 10.88 -7.19 13.33
C ILE A 103 11.53 -5.84 13.11
N GLU A 104 11.89 -5.58 11.86
CA GLU A 104 12.37 -4.27 11.47
C GLU A 104 11.26 -3.22 11.65
N ALA A 105 11.51 -2.24 12.51
CA ALA A 105 10.56 -1.16 12.72
C ALA A 105 10.51 -0.23 11.50
N PRO A 106 9.37 0.44 11.26
CA PRO A 106 9.29 1.46 10.24
C PRO A 106 10.40 2.51 10.41
N HIS A 107 11.01 2.89 9.32
CA HIS A 107 12.08 3.88 9.30
C HIS A 107 11.92 4.85 8.13
N PRO A 108 12.36 6.11 8.28
CA PRO A 108 12.33 7.06 7.18
C PRO A 108 13.33 6.69 6.09
N LEU A 109 12.99 7.00 4.85
CA LEU A 109 13.89 6.88 3.71
C LEU A 109 14.91 8.05 3.78
N PRO A 110 16.23 7.79 3.88
CA PRO A 110 17.21 8.85 4.16
C PRO A 110 17.32 9.90 3.06
N TRP A 111 16.93 9.55 1.84
CA TRP A 111 16.97 10.43 0.67
C TRP A 111 15.67 11.21 0.44
N TYR A 112 14.58 10.87 1.17
CA TYR A 112 13.30 11.56 1.01
C TYR A 112 13.24 12.81 1.90
N PRO A 113 12.80 13.97 1.37
CA PRO A 113 12.79 15.23 2.11
C PRO A 113 11.95 15.18 3.39
N ASN A 114 12.41 15.86 4.43
CA ASN A 114 11.71 16.04 5.72
C ASN A 114 11.34 14.74 6.45
N GLU A 115 11.95 13.60 6.08
CA GLU A 115 11.62 12.28 6.62
C GLU A 115 10.14 11.90 6.38
N PHE A 116 9.53 12.37 5.28
CA PHE A 116 8.14 12.05 4.95
C PHE A 116 8.00 10.79 4.12
N GLY A 117 9.06 10.23 3.57
CA GLY A 117 9.07 8.92 2.94
C GLY A 117 9.47 7.84 3.94
N TRP A 118 8.72 6.74 4.00
CA TRP A 118 8.89 5.68 4.98
C TRP A 118 8.94 4.30 4.35
N GLN A 119 9.68 3.40 4.97
CA GLN A 119 9.76 1.99 4.59
C GLN A 119 9.56 1.09 5.79
N PHE A 120 8.92 -0.05 5.56
CA PHE A 120 8.82 -1.13 6.53
C PHE A 120 8.61 -2.48 5.84
N SER A 121 9.05 -3.55 6.51
CA SER A 121 8.93 -4.92 6.02
C SER A 121 8.24 -5.79 7.07
N ILE A 122 6.90 -5.75 7.09
CA ILE A 122 6.11 -6.51 8.04
C ILE A 122 5.36 -7.63 7.30
N PRO A 123 5.67 -8.91 7.56
CA PRO A 123 4.94 -10.02 7.00
C PRO A 123 3.47 -9.99 7.41
N ARG A 124 2.54 -10.32 6.48
CA ARG A 124 1.09 -10.36 6.79
C ARG A 124 0.72 -11.26 7.97
N ILE A 125 1.50 -12.32 8.18
CA ILE A 125 1.31 -13.23 9.32
C ILE A 125 1.63 -12.52 10.64
N ALA A 126 2.60 -11.62 10.63
CA ALA A 126 3.00 -10.84 11.80
C ALA A 126 1.88 -9.91 12.30
N LEU A 127 1.10 -9.31 11.39
CA LEU A 127 -0.04 -8.46 11.73
C LEU A 127 -1.10 -9.18 12.59
N LYS A 128 -1.21 -10.51 12.46
CA LYS A 128 -2.17 -11.31 13.24
C LYS A 128 -1.62 -11.76 14.60
N LYS A 129 -0.30 -11.63 14.80
CA LYS A 129 0.40 -12.11 15.99
C LYS A 129 0.74 -11.00 16.99
N SER A 130 0.62 -9.74 16.61
CA SER A 130 0.94 -8.59 17.47
C SER A 130 -0.11 -7.50 17.36
N THR A 131 -0.57 -7.02 18.50
CA THR A 131 -1.52 -5.90 18.62
C THR A 131 -0.89 -4.60 18.14
N GLU A 132 0.38 -4.39 18.43
CA GLU A 132 1.14 -3.19 18.03
C GLU A 132 1.21 -3.08 16.51
N LEU A 133 1.50 -4.19 15.83
CA LEU A 133 1.53 -4.22 14.36
C LEU A 133 0.14 -4.05 13.75
N ALA A 134 -0.89 -4.62 14.38
CA ALA A 134 -2.26 -4.46 13.94
C ALA A 134 -2.73 -2.99 14.09
N ASN A 135 -2.39 -2.33 15.19
CA ASN A 135 -2.68 -0.93 15.43
C ASN A 135 -1.98 -0.02 14.42
N PHE A 136 -0.70 -0.26 14.17
CA PHE A 136 0.05 0.48 13.15
C PHE A 136 -0.55 0.30 11.75
N HIS A 137 -0.92 -0.93 11.40
CA HIS A 137 -1.58 -1.19 10.12
C HIS A 137 -2.93 -0.46 10.01
N SER A 138 -3.75 -0.48 11.06
CA SER A 138 -5.03 0.24 11.10
C SER A 138 -4.83 1.75 10.97
N PHE A 139 -3.84 2.29 11.65
CA PHE A 139 -3.44 3.69 11.51
C PHE A 139 -3.09 4.03 10.05
N LEU A 140 -2.22 3.24 9.41
CA LEU A 140 -1.85 3.46 8.01
C LEU A 140 -3.05 3.36 7.05
N VAL A 141 -4.01 2.47 7.32
CA VAL A 141 -5.24 2.36 6.52
C VAL A 141 -6.06 3.63 6.67
N THR A 142 -6.34 4.07 7.90
CA THR A 142 -7.13 5.26 8.19
C THR A 142 -6.50 6.51 7.57
N GLU A 143 -5.20 6.72 7.77
CA GLU A 143 -4.50 7.88 7.22
C GLU A 143 -4.42 7.85 5.68
N THR A 144 -4.40 6.65 5.08
CA THR A 144 -4.49 6.51 3.61
C THR A 144 -5.89 6.85 3.10
N GLU A 145 -6.94 6.44 3.80
CA GLU A 145 -8.34 6.75 3.41
C GLU A 145 -8.66 8.25 3.52
N ILE A 146 -8.09 8.92 4.53
CA ILE A 146 -8.22 10.38 4.71
C ILE A 146 -7.38 11.15 3.68
N GLY A 147 -6.33 10.53 3.13
CA GLY A 147 -5.42 11.15 2.15
C GLY A 147 -4.16 11.77 2.77
N ASN A 148 -3.91 11.55 4.05
CA ASN A 148 -2.70 12.03 4.74
C ASN A 148 -1.48 11.14 4.47
N ILE A 149 -1.70 9.91 4.03
CA ILE A 149 -0.65 8.97 3.63
C ILE A 149 -0.96 8.45 2.22
N SER A 150 0.06 8.40 1.38
CA SER A 150 0.02 7.78 0.05
C SER A 150 0.94 6.56 0.02
N ARG A 151 0.40 5.40 -0.28
CA ARG A 151 1.20 4.18 -0.49
C ARG A 151 1.83 4.23 -1.86
N GLN A 152 3.14 4.18 -1.90
CA GLN A 152 3.91 4.32 -3.13
C GLN A 152 5.23 3.58 -2.98
N GLU A 153 5.68 2.88 -4.01
CA GLU A 153 6.99 2.25 -4.00
C GLU A 153 8.11 3.29 -3.96
N ALA A 154 9.18 3.01 -3.25
CA ALA A 154 10.30 3.94 -3.06
C ALA A 154 10.87 4.45 -4.40
N VAL A 155 11.10 3.56 -5.36
CA VAL A 155 11.59 3.94 -6.70
C VAL A 155 10.65 4.88 -7.44
N SER A 156 9.35 4.80 -7.17
CA SER A 156 8.35 5.68 -7.78
C SER A 156 8.33 7.08 -7.17
N MET A 157 8.91 7.27 -5.98
CA MET A 157 9.01 8.56 -5.32
C MET A 157 10.14 9.43 -5.85
N VAL A 158 11.15 8.83 -6.50
CA VAL A 158 12.36 9.51 -6.96
C VAL A 158 12.11 10.51 -8.10
N PRO A 159 11.42 10.15 -9.21
CA PRO A 159 11.28 11.06 -10.34
C PRO A 159 10.63 12.41 -10.00
N PRO A 160 9.55 12.50 -9.20
CA PRO A 160 8.97 13.78 -8.82
C PRO A 160 9.93 14.70 -8.04
N LEU A 161 10.82 14.12 -7.21
CA LEU A 161 11.80 14.91 -6.47
C LEU A 161 12.88 15.54 -7.37
N LEU A 162 13.22 14.85 -8.47
CA LEU A 162 14.21 15.35 -9.42
C LEU A 162 13.67 16.45 -10.34
N LEU A 163 12.35 16.56 -10.48
CA LEU A 163 11.71 17.57 -11.33
C LEU A 163 11.70 18.96 -10.71
N ASP A 164 11.98 19.09 -9.40
CA ASP A 164 11.96 20.35 -8.65
C ASP A 164 10.74 21.24 -8.99
N VAL A 165 9.55 20.62 -8.94
CA VAL A 165 8.29 21.32 -9.27
C VAL A 165 7.98 22.35 -8.20
N ARG A 166 7.60 23.57 -8.66
CA ARG A 166 7.26 24.72 -7.82
C ARG A 166 5.80 25.11 -8.02
N SER A 167 5.26 25.84 -7.08
CA SER A 167 3.83 26.23 -7.06
C SER A 167 3.41 27.13 -8.24
N ASP A 168 4.34 27.76 -8.94
CA ASP A 168 4.12 28.59 -10.12
C ASP A 168 4.27 27.82 -11.44
N HIS A 169 4.65 26.54 -11.39
CA HIS A 169 4.79 25.72 -12.58
C HIS A 169 3.44 25.15 -13.04
N ILE A 170 3.27 25.08 -14.37
CA ILE A 170 2.19 24.32 -15.00
C ILE A 170 2.78 22.99 -15.45
N VAL A 171 2.26 21.88 -14.90
CA VAL A 171 2.80 20.53 -15.14
C VAL A 171 1.80 19.70 -15.93
N LEU A 172 2.27 19.04 -16.98
CA LEU A 172 1.53 18.04 -17.74
C LEU A 172 2.12 16.65 -17.48
N ASP A 173 1.37 15.78 -16.84
CA ASP A 173 1.74 14.37 -16.69
C ASP A 173 1.06 13.53 -17.79
N MET A 174 1.85 13.13 -18.80
CA MET A 174 1.37 12.34 -19.95
C MET A 174 1.22 10.84 -19.64
N CYS A 175 1.68 10.38 -18.48
CA CYS A 175 1.59 8.99 -18.02
C CYS A 175 0.99 8.91 -16.61
N ALA A 176 -0.04 9.71 -16.34
CA ALA A 176 -0.58 9.94 -15.00
C ALA A 176 -1.13 8.70 -14.29
N ALA A 177 -1.74 7.75 -15.01
CA ALA A 177 -2.36 6.58 -14.39
C ALA A 177 -1.32 5.61 -13.78
N PRO A 178 -1.55 5.10 -12.56
CA PRO A 178 -2.70 5.27 -11.66
C PRO A 178 -2.64 6.54 -10.78
N GLY A 179 -1.69 7.44 -10.93
CA GLY A 179 -1.67 8.73 -10.28
C GLY A 179 -0.68 8.89 -9.12
N SER A 180 0.11 7.89 -8.80
CA SER A 180 0.99 7.94 -7.63
C SER A 180 2.09 9.01 -7.74
N LYS A 181 2.62 9.27 -8.95
CA LYS A 181 3.59 10.34 -9.20
C LYS A 181 2.92 11.68 -9.36
N THR A 182 1.78 11.73 -10.09
CA THR A 182 0.96 12.94 -10.26
C THR A 182 0.53 13.52 -8.92
N ALA A 183 0.11 12.67 -7.98
CA ALA A 183 -0.29 13.08 -6.63
C ALA A 183 0.90 13.53 -5.74
N GLN A 184 2.12 13.34 -6.18
CA GLN A 184 3.34 13.79 -5.50
C GLN A 184 3.82 15.15 -6.04
N LEU A 185 3.52 15.45 -7.31
CA LEU A 185 3.84 16.71 -7.97
C LEU A 185 2.95 17.85 -7.49
#